data_6b875bb53564bb58496982ff5f776190
#
_entry.id   6b875bb53564bb58496982ff5f776190
#
_cell.length_a   1.000
_cell.length_b   1.000
_cell.length_c   1.000
_cell.angle_alpha   90.00
_cell.angle_beta   90.00
_cell.angle_gamma   90.00
#
_symmetry.space_group_name_H-M   'P 1'
#
loop_
_entity.id
_entity.type
_entity.pdbx_description
1 polymer ?
#
loop_
_entity_poly.entity_id
_entity_poly.type
_entity_poly.pdbx_seq_one_letter_code
_entity_poly.pdbx_strand_id
1 'polypeptide(L)'
;GQVLRGATAWEFRDGKFGQFEPEFGLKIQPDNQVLIIDKDIFIFNQSKFEKLFNYDYKKQVIADKKVAEIEQKYKLSFPDGLDLQTLVRDRRKTANKLQKMDEIGEISQDKVIEYADEMQLELMTDDSGAIIIMDGNDLDVFVNLINEDYITSEMTGRRYEIKSKKLLDEPEGEPPRMIGE
;
A
#
# COMPACT_ATOMS: atom_id res chain seq x y z
N GLY A 1 -28.87 -17.54 3.16
CA GLY A 1 -28.65 -18.86 3.75
C GLY A 1 -28.93 -19.95 2.74
N GLN A 2 -27.96 -20.84 2.48
CA GLN A 2 -28.20 -22.03 1.67
C GLN A 2 -28.93 -23.08 2.52
N VAL A 3 -30.09 -23.49 2.06
CA VAL A 3 -30.82 -24.62 2.64
C VAL A 3 -30.10 -25.91 2.24
N LEU A 4 -29.61 -26.65 3.21
CA LEU A 4 -28.99 -27.96 3.01
C LEU A 4 -30.02 -28.98 2.61
N ARG A 5 -30.12 -29.33 1.32
CA ARG A 5 -30.88 -30.48 0.87
C ARG A 5 -29.92 -31.65 0.68
N GLY A 6 -30.14 -32.73 1.48
CA GLY A 6 -29.51 -34.02 1.23
C GLY A 6 -28.09 -34.21 1.76
N ALA A 7 -27.58 -33.34 2.65
CA ALA A 7 -26.30 -33.55 3.31
C ALA A 7 -26.51 -34.01 4.75
N THR A 8 -25.85 -35.09 5.13
CA THR A 8 -25.78 -35.52 6.53
C THR A 8 -24.72 -34.67 7.22
N ALA A 9 -25.10 -33.85 8.16
CA ALA A 9 -24.20 -33.09 8.99
C ALA A 9 -24.15 -33.66 10.39
N TRP A 10 -22.98 -33.54 11.03
CA TRP A 10 -22.74 -33.99 12.41
C TRP A 10 -22.42 -32.77 13.27
N GLU A 11 -22.99 -32.73 14.45
CA GLU A 11 -22.63 -31.74 15.48
C GLU A 11 -21.91 -32.39 16.64
N PHE A 12 -21.05 -31.64 17.32
CA PHE A 12 -20.43 -32.02 18.56
C PHE A 12 -21.06 -31.18 19.67
N ARG A 13 -21.87 -31.83 20.51
CA ARG A 13 -22.55 -31.20 21.65
C ARG A 13 -22.40 -32.05 22.88
N ASP A 14 -22.12 -31.44 24.03
CA ASP A 14 -22.00 -32.09 25.32
C ASP A 14 -21.01 -33.28 25.32
N GLY A 15 -19.89 -33.13 24.60
CA GLY A 15 -18.86 -34.19 24.52
C GLY A 15 -19.22 -35.36 23.61
N LYS A 16 -20.29 -35.28 22.82
CA LYS A 16 -20.76 -36.36 21.93
C LYS A 16 -20.95 -35.84 20.50
N PHE A 17 -20.66 -36.71 19.52
CA PHE A 17 -21.06 -36.48 18.14
C PHE A 17 -22.48 -36.98 17.92
N GLY A 18 -23.35 -36.14 17.39
CA GLY A 18 -24.70 -36.46 16.98
C GLY A 18 -24.98 -36.06 15.55
N GLN A 19 -26.00 -36.65 14.95
CA GLN A 19 -26.47 -36.21 13.64
C GLN A 19 -27.15 -34.85 13.80
N PHE A 20 -26.75 -33.89 12.99
CA PHE A 20 -27.29 -32.56 13.01
C PHE A 20 -28.70 -32.51 12.38
N GLU A 21 -29.68 -32.05 13.13
CA GLU A 21 -31.03 -31.84 12.60
C GLU A 21 -31.14 -30.44 11.95
N PRO A 22 -31.49 -30.39 10.65
CA PRO A 22 -31.36 -29.16 9.85
C PRO A 22 -32.26 -27.98 10.26
N GLU A 23 -33.18 -28.20 11.20
CA GLU A 23 -34.12 -27.13 11.63
C GLU A 23 -33.48 -26.06 12.52
N PHE A 24 -32.35 -26.33 13.16
CA PHE A 24 -31.76 -25.45 14.19
C PHE A 24 -30.26 -25.22 14.07
N GLY A 25 -29.64 -25.49 12.96
CA GLY A 25 -28.21 -25.41 12.90
C GLY A 25 -27.62 -24.58 11.77
N LEU A 26 -26.53 -23.93 12.07
CA LEU A 26 -25.69 -23.26 11.11
C LEU A 26 -24.71 -24.25 10.51
N LYS A 27 -24.81 -24.55 9.21
CA LYS A 27 -23.76 -25.29 8.53
C LYS A 27 -22.52 -24.41 8.45
N ILE A 28 -21.55 -24.69 9.28
CA ILE A 28 -20.21 -24.16 9.12
C ILE A 28 -19.53 -25.07 8.08
N GLN A 29 -19.44 -24.60 6.85
CA GLN A 29 -18.64 -25.29 5.85
C GLN A 29 -17.17 -25.24 6.30
N PRO A 30 -16.36 -26.27 6.00
CA PRO A 30 -14.92 -26.23 6.26
C PRO A 30 -14.24 -25.02 5.60
N ASP A 31 -14.92 -24.41 4.66
CA ASP A 31 -14.51 -23.20 3.96
C ASP A 31 -15.00 -21.91 4.61
N ASN A 32 -15.73 -21.94 5.73
CA ASN A 32 -16.10 -20.72 6.43
C ASN A 32 -14.85 -20.03 6.94
N GLN A 33 -14.68 -18.81 6.50
CA GLN A 33 -13.47 -18.03 6.69
C GLN A 33 -13.58 -17.06 7.85
N VAL A 34 -14.82 -16.72 8.19
CA VAL A 34 -15.17 -15.70 9.19
C VAL A 34 -16.38 -16.14 9.97
N LEU A 35 -16.32 -16.01 11.28
CA LEU A 35 -17.45 -16.14 12.19
C LEU A 35 -17.61 -14.83 12.95
N ILE A 36 -18.82 -14.33 12.99
CA ILE A 36 -19.16 -13.11 13.76
C ILE A 36 -20.07 -13.54 14.89
N ILE A 37 -19.66 -13.26 16.12
CA ILE A 37 -20.44 -13.48 17.32
C ILE A 37 -20.53 -12.15 18.06
N ASP A 38 -21.73 -11.61 18.17
CA ASP A 38 -21.99 -10.29 18.75
C ASP A 38 -21.17 -9.18 18.06
N LYS A 39 -20.09 -8.73 18.70
CA LYS A 39 -19.15 -7.72 18.19
C LYS A 39 -17.79 -8.30 17.78
N ASP A 40 -17.58 -9.58 18.02
CA ASP A 40 -16.31 -10.24 17.76
C ASP A 40 -16.29 -10.90 16.39
N ILE A 41 -15.19 -10.73 15.67
CA ILE A 41 -14.97 -11.31 14.36
C ILE A 41 -13.81 -12.31 14.45
N PHE A 42 -14.13 -13.58 14.23
CA PHE A 42 -13.14 -14.67 14.19
C PHE A 42 -12.78 -14.98 12.76
N ILE A 43 -11.52 -14.81 12.39
CA ILE A 43 -11.01 -15.04 11.05
C ILE A 43 -10.22 -16.35 11.03
N PHE A 44 -10.75 -17.38 10.35
CA PHE A 44 -10.11 -18.70 10.26
C PHE A 44 -9.14 -18.80 9.08
N ASN A 45 -9.34 -17.99 8.05
CA ASN A 45 -8.45 -17.93 6.90
C ASN A 45 -8.28 -16.49 6.43
N GLN A 46 -7.16 -15.89 6.82
CA GLN A 46 -6.85 -14.50 6.53
C GLN A 46 -6.85 -14.21 5.02
N SER A 47 -6.22 -15.06 4.20
CA SER A 47 -6.12 -14.83 2.75
C SER A 47 -7.47 -14.81 2.04
N LYS A 48 -8.41 -15.66 2.47
CA LYS A 48 -9.77 -15.66 1.91
C LYS A 48 -10.60 -14.50 2.45
N PHE A 49 -10.43 -14.15 3.73
CA PHE A 49 -11.05 -12.98 4.32
C PHE A 49 -10.63 -11.69 3.59
N GLU A 50 -9.33 -11.50 3.39
CA GLU A 50 -8.78 -10.36 2.68
C GLU A 50 -9.31 -10.26 1.24
N LYS A 51 -9.43 -11.40 0.54
CA LYS A 51 -10.04 -11.44 -0.80
C LYS A 51 -11.52 -11.08 -0.79
N LEU A 52 -12.29 -11.59 0.17
CA LEU A 52 -13.73 -11.37 0.26
C LEU A 52 -14.07 -9.91 0.55
N PHE A 53 -13.33 -9.31 1.47
CA PHE A 53 -13.53 -7.91 1.88
C PHE A 53 -12.61 -6.93 1.15
N ASN A 54 -11.80 -7.42 0.20
CA ASN A 54 -10.76 -6.63 -0.47
C ASN A 54 -9.80 -5.93 0.51
N TYR A 55 -9.60 -6.54 1.67
CA TYR A 55 -8.80 -6.04 2.76
C TYR A 55 -7.50 -6.83 2.85
N ASP A 56 -6.38 -6.13 2.78
CA ASP A 56 -5.04 -6.73 2.86
C ASP A 56 -4.29 -6.14 4.07
N TYR A 57 -4.47 -6.77 5.21
CA TYR A 57 -3.89 -6.30 6.48
C TYR A 57 -2.37 -6.13 6.40
N LYS A 58 -1.66 -7.09 5.81
CA LYS A 58 -0.19 -7.02 5.71
C LYS A 58 0.22 -5.83 4.87
N LYS A 59 -0.47 -5.62 3.74
CA LYS A 59 -0.21 -4.47 2.87
C LYS A 59 -0.51 -3.16 3.57
N GLN A 60 -1.60 -3.10 4.35
CA GLN A 60 -1.94 -1.91 5.11
C GLN A 60 -0.83 -1.55 6.12
N VAL A 61 -0.35 -2.53 6.89
CA VAL A 61 0.72 -2.31 7.87
C VAL A 61 2.02 -1.85 7.21
N ILE A 62 2.37 -2.40 6.05
CA ILE A 62 3.56 -1.97 5.31
C ILE A 62 3.36 -0.55 4.77
N ALA A 63 2.19 -0.26 4.20
CA ALA A 63 1.87 1.08 3.71
C ALA A 63 1.90 2.13 4.84
N ASP A 64 1.35 1.82 6.01
CA ASP A 64 1.38 2.72 7.18
C ASP A 64 2.82 3.01 7.65
N LYS A 65 3.72 2.01 7.61
CA LYS A 65 5.15 2.24 7.89
C LYS A 65 5.80 3.16 6.86
N LYS A 66 5.52 2.93 5.58
CA LYS A 66 6.07 3.76 4.51
C LYS A 66 5.53 5.19 4.54
N VAL A 67 4.29 5.37 4.94
CA VAL A 67 3.70 6.70 5.20
C VAL A 67 4.51 7.42 6.29
N ALA A 68 4.78 6.76 7.41
CA ALA A 68 5.58 7.35 8.49
C ALA A 68 7.02 7.69 8.06
N GLU A 69 7.65 6.86 7.22
CA GLU A 69 8.97 7.15 6.64
C GLU A 69 8.94 8.39 5.74
N ILE A 70 7.88 8.54 4.92
CA ILE A 70 7.67 9.72 4.06
C ILE A 70 7.51 10.98 4.91
N GLU A 71 6.63 10.96 5.92
CA GLU A 71 6.37 12.10 6.80
C GLU A 71 7.60 12.55 7.60
N GLN A 72 8.49 11.62 7.94
CA GLN A 72 9.75 11.95 8.60
C GLN A 72 10.76 12.63 7.68
N LYS A 73 10.73 12.29 6.40
CA LYS A 73 11.76 12.73 5.45
C LYS A 73 11.34 13.92 4.61
N TYR A 74 10.09 14.00 4.23
CA TYR A 74 9.58 15.05 3.35
C TYR A 74 8.61 15.97 4.10
N LYS A 75 8.74 17.25 3.85
CA LYS A 75 7.77 18.24 4.33
C LYS A 75 6.61 18.28 3.35
N LEU A 76 5.48 17.77 3.77
CA LEU A 76 4.26 17.75 2.99
C LEU A 76 3.23 18.70 3.61
N SER A 77 2.46 19.35 2.77
CA SER A 77 1.35 20.24 3.14
C SER A 77 0.06 19.71 2.52
N PHE A 78 -1.01 19.68 3.29
CA PHE A 78 -2.30 19.16 2.87
C PHE A 78 -3.40 20.20 3.13
N PRO A 79 -4.47 20.26 2.32
CA PRO A 79 -5.66 21.03 2.66
C PRO A 79 -6.35 20.46 3.90
N ASP A 80 -7.19 21.32 4.54
CA ASP A 80 -7.89 20.97 5.76
C ASP A 80 -8.67 19.64 5.64
N GLY A 81 -8.45 18.75 6.61
CA GLY A 81 -9.12 17.45 6.70
C GLY A 81 -8.53 16.35 5.81
N LEU A 82 -7.43 16.62 5.13
CA LEU A 82 -6.70 15.63 4.33
C LEU A 82 -5.37 15.27 5.01
N ASP A 83 -4.98 14.02 4.95
CA ASP A 83 -3.69 13.53 5.41
C ASP A 83 -3.14 12.43 4.50
N LEU A 84 -1.84 12.18 4.60
CA LEU A 84 -1.15 11.21 3.76
C LEU A 84 -1.70 9.79 3.94
N GLN A 85 -2.00 9.41 5.19
CA GLN A 85 -2.47 8.07 5.50
C GLN A 85 -3.83 7.78 4.87
N THR A 86 -4.76 8.73 4.95
CA THR A 86 -6.09 8.64 4.33
C THR A 86 -5.96 8.53 2.81
N LEU A 87 -5.17 9.39 2.18
CA LEU A 87 -4.93 9.35 0.74
C LEU A 87 -4.35 8.03 0.26
N VAL A 88 -3.36 7.48 0.98
CA VAL A 88 -2.74 6.20 0.64
C VAL A 88 -3.73 5.05 0.80
N ARG A 89 -4.56 5.05 1.85
CA ARG A 89 -5.58 4.02 2.07
C ARG A 89 -6.63 3.99 0.97
N ASP A 90 -7.05 5.14 0.50
CA ASP A 90 -8.06 5.26 -0.56
C ASP A 90 -7.51 4.91 -1.94
N ARG A 91 -6.18 4.90 -2.11
CA ARG A 91 -5.51 4.67 -3.41
C ARG A 91 -4.69 3.38 -3.42
N ARG A 92 -5.36 2.27 -3.72
CA ARG A 92 -4.74 0.94 -3.74
C ARG A 92 -3.48 0.84 -4.60
N LYS A 93 -3.42 1.56 -5.74
CA LYS A 93 -2.25 1.53 -6.62
C LYS A 93 -1.04 2.15 -5.94
N THR A 94 -1.22 3.31 -5.32
CA THR A 94 -0.19 4.04 -4.57
C THR A 94 0.28 3.24 -3.37
N ALA A 95 -0.66 2.68 -2.57
CA ALA A 95 -0.33 1.78 -1.48
C ALA A 95 0.50 0.56 -1.94
N ASN A 96 0.13 -0.08 -3.05
CA ASN A 96 0.89 -1.19 -3.62
C ASN A 96 2.28 -0.78 -4.12
N LYS A 97 2.42 0.45 -4.61
CA LYS A 97 3.72 0.99 -5.04
C LYS A 97 4.62 1.22 -3.84
N LEU A 98 4.14 1.93 -2.82
CA LEU A 98 4.87 2.17 -1.58
C LEU A 98 5.38 0.88 -0.92
N GLN A 99 4.58 -0.20 -0.94
CA GLN A 99 4.99 -1.49 -0.40
C GLN A 99 6.16 -2.15 -1.13
N LYS A 100 6.33 -1.84 -2.41
CA LYS A 100 7.39 -2.40 -3.24
C LYS A 100 8.68 -1.58 -3.21
N MET A 101 8.63 -0.39 -2.61
CA MET A 101 9.81 0.43 -2.44
C MET A 101 10.64 -0.14 -1.27
N ASP A 102 11.87 -0.52 -1.56
CA ASP A 102 12.76 -1.08 -0.54
C ASP A 102 13.12 -0.01 0.50
N GLU A 103 13.53 1.16 0.05
CA GLU A 103 13.84 2.31 0.90
C GLU A 103 13.12 3.56 0.43
N ILE A 104 12.59 4.33 1.39
CA ILE A 104 12.10 5.67 1.15
C ILE A 104 13.15 6.63 1.67
N GLY A 105 13.66 7.46 0.75
CA GLY A 105 14.42 8.55 1.25
C GLY A 105 15.87 8.63 0.87
N GLU A 106 16.33 7.92 -0.11
CA GLU A 106 17.62 8.20 -0.73
C GLU A 106 17.60 9.54 -1.47
N ILE A 107 16.44 9.95 -1.99
CA ILE A 107 16.26 11.19 -2.73
C ILE A 107 15.89 12.32 -1.77
N SER A 108 16.64 13.43 -1.77
CA SER A 108 16.30 14.62 -0.98
C SER A 108 15.08 15.33 -1.55
N GLN A 109 14.35 16.09 -0.70
CA GLN A 109 13.20 16.89 -1.15
C GLN A 109 13.56 17.86 -2.27
N ASP A 110 14.70 18.53 -2.17
CA ASP A 110 15.16 19.48 -3.19
C ASP A 110 15.34 18.81 -4.56
N LYS A 111 15.90 17.60 -4.57
CA LYS A 111 16.02 16.80 -5.80
C LYS A 111 14.66 16.35 -6.36
N VAL A 112 13.70 16.04 -5.50
CA VAL A 112 12.35 15.71 -5.96
C VAL A 112 11.71 16.90 -6.67
N ILE A 113 11.86 18.10 -6.11
CA ILE A 113 11.32 19.33 -6.69
C ILE A 113 12.04 19.66 -8.01
N GLU A 114 13.37 19.64 -8.01
CA GLU A 114 14.19 19.88 -9.21
C GLU A 114 13.81 18.92 -10.34
N TYR A 115 13.66 17.63 -10.00
CA TYR A 115 13.34 16.61 -10.99
C TYR A 115 11.90 16.71 -11.49
N ALA A 116 10.97 17.16 -10.65
CA ALA A 116 9.60 17.47 -11.09
C ALA A 116 9.60 18.58 -12.15
N ASP A 117 10.39 19.64 -11.94
CA ASP A 117 10.53 20.74 -12.89
C ASP A 117 11.16 20.26 -14.21
N GLU A 118 12.23 19.48 -14.17
CA GLU A 118 12.86 18.88 -15.35
C GLU A 118 11.88 18.02 -16.16
N MET A 119 11.05 17.26 -15.45
CA MET A 119 10.03 16.41 -16.06
C MET A 119 8.78 17.19 -16.48
N GLN A 120 8.69 18.49 -16.16
CA GLN A 120 7.51 19.34 -16.38
C GLN A 120 6.25 18.75 -15.75
N LEU A 121 6.39 18.25 -14.53
CA LEU A 121 5.29 17.76 -13.70
C LEU A 121 4.79 18.91 -12.81
N GLU A 122 3.48 18.98 -12.63
CA GLU A 122 2.87 19.95 -11.72
C GLU A 122 3.06 19.47 -10.27
N LEU A 123 4.12 19.95 -9.61
CA LEU A 123 4.37 19.73 -8.19
C LEU A 123 4.51 21.11 -7.53
N MET A 124 3.51 21.48 -6.73
CA MET A 124 3.50 22.77 -6.06
C MET A 124 4.21 22.70 -4.70
N THR A 125 4.81 23.83 -4.32
CA THR A 125 5.37 24.01 -2.97
C THR A 125 4.78 25.26 -2.33
N ASP A 126 4.67 25.26 -1.01
CA ASP A 126 4.28 26.44 -0.24
C ASP A 126 5.47 27.35 0.09
N ASP A 127 5.20 28.48 0.75
CA ASP A 127 6.23 29.46 1.13
C ASP A 127 7.27 28.88 2.11
N SER A 128 6.98 27.78 2.80
CA SER A 128 7.90 27.06 3.68
C SER A 128 8.76 26.04 2.96
N GLY A 129 8.52 25.83 1.66
CA GLY A 129 9.13 24.79 0.83
C GLY A 129 8.53 23.41 1.03
N ALA A 130 7.37 23.29 1.69
CA ALA A 130 6.66 22.02 1.77
C ALA A 130 5.95 21.70 0.46
N ILE A 131 5.98 20.45 0.04
CA ILE A 131 5.29 19.97 -1.15
C ILE A 131 3.79 19.90 -0.84
N ILE A 132 2.98 20.58 -1.66
CA ILE A 132 1.52 20.62 -1.51
C ILE A 132 0.90 19.41 -2.20
N ILE A 133 0.14 18.63 -1.46
CA ILE A 133 -0.64 17.50 -1.97
C ILE A 133 -2.13 17.85 -1.84
N MET A 134 -2.73 18.33 -2.93
CA MET A 134 -4.13 18.73 -2.94
C MET A 134 -5.09 17.56 -3.04
N ASP A 135 -4.67 16.51 -3.75
CA ASP A 135 -5.49 15.33 -3.98
C ASP A 135 -4.61 14.08 -4.21
N GLY A 136 -5.28 12.99 -4.57
CA GLY A 136 -4.59 11.74 -4.83
C GLY A 136 -3.78 11.72 -6.13
N ASN A 137 -3.99 12.64 -7.08
CA ASN A 137 -3.18 12.69 -8.30
C ASN A 137 -1.83 13.31 -7.99
N ASP A 138 -1.80 14.38 -7.17
CA ASP A 138 -0.56 14.96 -6.67
C ASP A 138 0.24 13.93 -5.87
N LEU A 139 -0.46 13.13 -5.05
CA LEU A 139 0.17 12.02 -4.33
C LEU A 139 0.77 10.99 -5.30
N ASP A 140 0.08 10.63 -6.38
CA ASP A 140 0.60 9.68 -7.35
C ASP A 140 1.85 10.24 -8.05
N VAL A 141 1.85 11.54 -8.41
CA VAL A 141 3.02 12.21 -9.00
C VAL A 141 4.19 12.19 -8.01
N PHE A 142 3.95 12.61 -6.76
CA PHE A 142 4.97 12.60 -5.72
C PHE A 142 5.56 11.20 -5.47
N VAL A 143 4.70 10.18 -5.34
CA VAL A 143 5.16 8.80 -5.13
C VAL A 143 5.91 8.26 -6.34
N ASN A 144 5.51 8.64 -7.56
CA ASN A 144 6.24 8.26 -8.77
C ASN A 144 7.63 8.92 -8.82
N LEU A 145 7.75 10.19 -8.38
CA LEU A 145 9.03 10.89 -8.30
C LEU A 145 10.00 10.22 -7.32
N ILE A 146 9.56 9.98 -6.07
CA ILE A 146 10.41 9.33 -5.06
C ILE A 146 10.71 7.87 -5.38
N ASN A 147 9.94 7.25 -6.26
CA ASN A 147 10.20 5.92 -6.80
C ASN A 147 10.96 5.96 -8.14
N GLU A 148 11.41 7.12 -8.60
CA GLU A 148 12.13 7.29 -9.87
C GLU A 148 11.40 6.68 -11.08
N ASP A 149 10.06 6.78 -11.12
CA ASP A 149 9.26 6.21 -12.20
C ASP A 149 9.19 7.10 -13.45
N TYR A 150 9.86 8.23 -13.45
CA TYR A 150 10.00 9.10 -14.61
C TYR A 150 11.42 9.03 -15.16
N ILE A 151 11.56 9.00 -16.47
CA ILE A 151 12.85 9.01 -17.15
C ILE A 151 12.80 9.89 -18.39
N THR A 152 13.94 10.49 -18.71
CA THR A 152 14.17 11.11 -20.00
C THR A 152 15.08 10.21 -20.83
N SER A 153 14.65 9.84 -22.05
CA SER A 153 15.49 9.09 -22.96
C SER A 153 16.60 9.98 -23.49
N GLU A 154 17.84 9.66 -23.24
CA GLU A 154 19.00 10.36 -23.78
C GLU A 154 19.03 10.33 -25.32
N MET A 155 18.51 9.27 -25.91
CA MET A 155 18.50 9.11 -27.37
C MET A 155 17.47 10.01 -28.07
N THR A 156 16.32 10.27 -27.45
CA THR A 156 15.20 10.96 -28.10
C THR A 156 14.79 12.24 -27.40
N GLY A 157 15.30 12.52 -26.21
CA GLY A 157 14.86 13.62 -25.35
C GLY A 157 13.41 13.50 -24.86
N ARG A 158 12.76 12.37 -25.13
CA ARG A 158 11.38 12.15 -24.70
C ARG A 158 11.32 11.71 -23.25
N ARG A 159 10.29 12.19 -22.56
CA ARG A 159 10.00 11.84 -21.17
C ARG A 159 9.00 10.69 -21.11
N TYR A 160 9.21 9.77 -20.17
CA TYR A 160 8.37 8.60 -20.01
C TYR A 160 8.05 8.38 -18.54
N GLU A 161 6.82 7.96 -18.24
CA GLU A 161 6.48 7.28 -17.01
C GLU A 161 6.70 5.78 -17.22
N ILE A 162 7.50 5.15 -16.36
CA ILE A 162 7.82 3.73 -16.42
C ILE A 162 7.05 2.95 -15.36
N LYS A 163 6.43 1.85 -15.77
CA LYS A 163 5.61 1.02 -14.87
C LYS A 163 6.39 -0.12 -14.21
N SER A 164 7.54 -0.46 -14.77
CA SER A 164 8.44 -1.45 -14.19
C SER A 164 9.87 -1.11 -14.55
N LYS A 165 10.76 -1.21 -13.58
CA LYS A 165 12.19 -1.00 -13.74
C LYS A 165 12.95 -2.18 -13.15
N LYS A 166 14.11 -2.45 -13.68
CA LYS A 166 15.06 -3.43 -13.17
C LYS A 166 16.39 -2.71 -13.01
N LEU A 167 16.90 -2.68 -11.80
CA LEU A 167 18.26 -2.21 -11.57
C LEU A 167 19.21 -3.16 -12.30
N LEU A 168 20.08 -2.62 -13.14
CA LEU A 168 21.07 -3.41 -13.88
C LEU A 168 22.37 -3.50 -13.09
N ASP A 169 22.83 -2.35 -12.59
CA ASP A 169 24.03 -2.25 -11.78
C ASP A 169 23.80 -1.16 -10.72
N GLU A 170 24.28 -1.38 -9.51
CA GLU A 170 24.42 -0.30 -8.55
C GLU A 170 25.58 0.58 -9.00
N PRO A 171 25.48 1.93 -8.95
CA PRO A 171 26.61 2.78 -9.23
C PRO A 171 27.72 2.38 -8.24
N GLU A 172 28.88 1.99 -8.78
CA GLU A 172 30.07 1.76 -7.93
C GLU A 172 30.26 3.01 -7.09
N GLY A 173 30.10 2.88 -5.76
CA GLY A 173 30.20 3.99 -4.86
C GLY A 173 31.54 4.70 -5.12
N GLU A 174 31.49 6.02 -5.36
CA GLU A 174 32.73 6.79 -5.37
C GLU A 174 33.51 6.43 -4.09
N PRO A 175 34.75 5.97 -4.19
CA PRO A 175 35.52 5.68 -2.99
C PRO A 175 35.55 6.96 -2.14
N PRO A 176 35.40 6.86 -0.82
CA PRO A 176 35.38 8.02 0.05
C PRO A 176 36.59 8.89 -0.28
N ARG A 177 36.34 10.13 -0.68
CA ARG A 177 37.42 11.11 -0.92
C ARG A 177 38.22 11.20 0.35
N MET A 178 39.42 10.60 0.34
CA MET A 178 40.39 10.79 1.41
C MET A 178 40.64 12.29 1.46
N ILE A 179 40.13 12.95 2.49
CA ILE A 179 40.54 14.32 2.81
C ILE A 179 41.98 14.17 3.24
N GLY A 180 42.87 14.46 2.30
CA GLY A 180 44.29 14.51 2.57
C GLY A 180 44.59 15.62 3.54
N GLU A 181 45.50 15.35 4.44
CA GLU A 181 46.08 16.19 5.46
C GLU A 181 46.48 17.59 4.98
#